data_fe7005c30aed64616c763b5b26d77065
#
_entry.id   fe7005c30aed64616c763b5b26d77065
#
_cell.length_a   1.000
_cell.length_b   1.000
_cell.length_c   1.000
_cell.angle_alpha   90.00
_cell.angle_beta   90.00
_cell.angle_gamma   90.00
#
_symmetry.space_group_name_H-M   'P 1'
#
loop_
_entity.id
_entity.type
_entity.pdbx_description
1 polymer ?
#
loop_
_entity_poly.entity_id
_entity_poly.type
_entity_poly.pdbx_seq_one_letter_code
_entity_poly.pdbx_strand_id
1 'polypeptide(L)'
;MDISATQVATVMMVLQQVGTIILVYMTIGYLPEVCIEGVHGLVRTLFSVLDLAQPVASIMAQGIVVEEISYLAQDMRVVMWFIACNVAAFVGAWGVLRLWTDPPSLAGRIFGWLVLVLSPMALVMLHETWHRLVSGYVLSLVMQVGGWWNWIGTNTPSGRISDIREVWASVKQGKPFDPTRYMRLKKCVFVGLDEKERAVYVPLKEFRRHWEIIGQTRAGKGLGACTLLDQAAQLGECVVILDPKGDTFMPSVMAASAQRAGVPFTLIDLREGQPPQLNLLAGCTPQDIEEMLIQVFDLTEKGDNADIYRIQDRAAARLIAGSGACSFPELYDKAAQMLDQSKTRRLYEALRELAFLPAIQTAAGIDLSEIVGRPGILYVTGSTRYEPVVRLQKAILLRVLQILDKRGQEKEGIWTALFLDEFKYLLSPAALQALGVIADRRCHLLLAHQSLGDLRDTTLPASAVEGAVLVNCALKLLFRTNDPDTATWEARVCGTVPVHTEVTQKTIFKFHNAEGSWRESARPIFDENILQSLPPFCAILVGAGVPQKVRFGFLPVGERPTPVPAPIQSPTNQELI
;
A
#
# COMPACT_ATOMS: atom_id res chain seq x y z
N MET A 1 -6.12 -31.60 13.69
CA MET A 1 -4.97 -31.41 14.58
C MET A 1 -5.31 -32.14 15.86
N ASP A 2 -4.84 -33.37 15.99
CA ASP A 2 -5.03 -34.13 17.24
C ASP A 2 -4.03 -33.60 18.26
N ILE A 3 -4.52 -32.73 19.15
CA ILE A 3 -3.78 -32.32 20.33
C ILE A 3 -3.75 -33.57 21.23
N SER A 4 -2.57 -34.18 21.41
CA SER A 4 -2.46 -35.35 22.26
C SER A 4 -2.92 -35.02 23.68
N ALA A 5 -3.61 -35.97 24.34
CA ALA A 5 -4.08 -35.81 25.72
C ALA A 5 -2.95 -35.37 26.67
N THR A 6 -1.71 -35.75 26.37
CA THR A 6 -0.47 -35.34 27.04
C THR A 6 -0.21 -33.82 26.92
N GLN A 7 -0.47 -33.23 25.75
CA GLN A 7 -0.26 -31.78 25.54
C GLN A 7 -1.29 -30.94 26.29
N VAL A 8 -2.54 -31.41 26.37
CA VAL A 8 -3.59 -30.73 27.15
C VAL A 8 -3.28 -30.83 28.65
N ALA A 9 -2.90 -31.99 29.13
CA ALA A 9 -2.50 -32.19 30.53
C ALA A 9 -1.30 -31.28 30.89
N THR A 10 -0.37 -31.07 29.99
CA THR A 10 0.80 -30.22 30.15
C THR A 10 0.43 -28.76 30.38
N VAL A 11 -0.38 -28.21 29.50
CA VAL A 11 -0.87 -26.82 29.61
C VAL A 11 -1.63 -26.62 30.92
N MET A 12 -2.45 -27.60 31.30
CA MET A 12 -3.30 -27.53 32.48
C MET A 12 -2.49 -27.51 33.79
N MET A 13 -1.38 -28.26 33.89
CA MET A 13 -0.55 -28.26 35.10
C MET A 13 0.37 -27.05 35.20
N VAL A 14 0.88 -26.49 34.09
CA VAL A 14 1.62 -25.21 34.12
C VAL A 14 0.69 -24.09 34.60
N LEU A 15 -0.54 -24.04 34.10
CA LEU A 15 -1.56 -23.09 34.54
C LEU A 15 -1.89 -23.29 36.04
N GLN A 16 -1.92 -24.53 36.50
CA GLN A 16 -2.12 -24.85 37.93
C GLN A 16 -0.98 -24.31 38.81
N GLN A 17 0.27 -24.51 38.43
CA GLN A 17 1.41 -24.06 39.24
C GLN A 17 1.57 -22.54 39.23
N VAL A 18 1.42 -21.94 38.07
CA VAL A 18 1.39 -20.48 37.94
C VAL A 18 0.21 -19.92 38.76
N GLY A 19 -0.96 -20.54 38.65
CA GLY A 19 -2.13 -20.19 39.48
C GLY A 19 -1.89 -20.33 40.96
N THR A 20 -1.22 -21.41 41.42
CA THR A 20 -0.88 -21.63 42.84
C THR A 20 0.15 -20.61 43.33
N ILE A 21 1.17 -20.30 42.55
CA ILE A 21 2.17 -19.27 42.88
C ILE A 21 1.50 -17.89 42.95
N ILE A 22 0.65 -17.55 42.01
CA ILE A 22 -0.11 -16.29 42.00
C ILE A 22 -1.07 -16.23 43.17
N LEU A 23 -1.73 -17.35 43.53
CA LEU A 23 -2.66 -17.42 44.67
C LEU A 23 -1.94 -17.27 46.03
N VAL A 24 -0.77 -17.90 46.18
CA VAL A 24 0.10 -17.73 47.35
C VAL A 24 0.56 -16.27 47.46
N TYR A 25 0.91 -15.66 46.35
CA TYR A 25 1.31 -14.25 46.31
C TYR A 25 0.16 -13.29 46.59
N MET A 26 -1.03 -13.56 46.09
CA MET A 26 -2.23 -12.73 46.37
C MET A 26 -2.76 -12.91 47.79
N THR A 27 -2.51 -14.05 48.43
CA THR A 27 -2.86 -14.27 49.86
C THR A 27 -1.88 -13.60 50.84
N ILE A 28 -0.62 -13.48 50.45
CA ILE A 28 0.40 -12.69 51.16
C ILE A 28 0.24 -11.18 50.84
N GLY A 29 -0.60 -10.82 49.90
CA GLY A 29 -0.75 -9.66 49.13
C GLY A 29 -1.35 -8.41 49.74
N TYR A 30 -0.90 -8.04 50.88
CA TYR A 30 -0.89 -6.64 51.32
C TYR A 30 0.56 -6.15 51.42
N LEU A 31 1.36 -6.42 50.40
CA LEU A 31 2.74 -5.94 50.33
C LEU A 31 2.84 -4.75 49.35
N PRO A 32 3.64 -3.69 49.70
CA PRO A 32 3.75 -2.48 48.91
C PRO A 32 4.39 -2.71 47.54
N GLU A 33 4.28 -1.73 46.62
CA GLU A 33 4.72 -1.73 45.21
C GLU A 33 6.13 -2.28 44.96
N VAL A 34 7.03 -2.25 45.92
CA VAL A 34 8.39 -2.83 45.85
C VAL A 34 8.38 -4.34 45.59
N CYS A 35 7.27 -5.05 45.90
CA CYS A 35 7.16 -6.49 45.63
C CYS A 35 6.74 -6.84 44.21
N ILE A 36 6.15 -5.92 43.45
CA ILE A 36 5.76 -6.15 42.05
C ILE A 36 7.02 -6.29 41.18
N GLU A 37 8.05 -5.50 41.42
CA GLU A 37 9.34 -5.65 40.74
C GLU A 37 10.05 -6.96 41.11
N GLY A 38 9.93 -7.42 42.38
CA GLY A 38 10.43 -8.71 42.84
C GLY A 38 9.76 -9.89 42.13
N VAL A 39 8.45 -9.82 41.83
CA VAL A 39 7.70 -10.84 41.08
C VAL A 39 8.18 -10.88 39.62
N HIS A 40 8.35 -9.73 38.99
CA HIS A 40 8.91 -9.67 37.64
C HIS A 40 10.34 -10.23 37.58
N GLY A 41 11.16 -9.99 38.61
CA GLY A 41 12.49 -10.58 38.78
C GLY A 41 12.42 -12.10 38.93
N LEU A 42 11.53 -12.60 39.80
CA LEU A 42 11.34 -14.04 40.04
C LEU A 42 10.83 -14.77 38.77
N VAL A 43 9.88 -14.20 38.08
CA VAL A 43 9.37 -14.74 36.81
C VAL A 43 10.47 -14.78 35.76
N ARG A 44 11.29 -13.73 35.60
CA ARG A 44 12.44 -13.76 34.68
C ARG A 44 13.48 -14.82 35.08
N THR A 45 13.76 -14.95 36.38
CA THR A 45 14.70 -15.97 36.87
C THR A 45 14.14 -17.38 36.68
N LEU A 46 12.84 -17.59 36.86
CA LEU A 46 12.19 -18.88 36.58
C LEU A 46 12.28 -19.23 35.07
N PHE A 47 12.05 -18.27 34.21
CA PHE A 47 12.20 -18.46 32.73
C PHE A 47 13.65 -18.73 32.34
N SER A 48 14.64 -18.07 32.96
CA SER A 48 16.06 -18.36 32.69
C SER A 48 16.53 -19.73 33.21
N VAL A 49 15.94 -20.21 34.33
CA VAL A 49 16.20 -21.56 34.87
C VAL A 49 15.53 -22.63 33.99
N LEU A 50 14.34 -22.33 33.43
CA LEU A 50 13.66 -23.21 32.44
C LEU A 50 14.46 -23.34 31.16
N ASP A 51 15.10 -22.27 30.68
CA ASP A 51 16.00 -22.30 29.52
C ASP A 51 17.23 -23.20 29.76
N LEU A 52 17.79 -23.20 30.98
CA LEU A 52 18.91 -24.05 31.36
C LEU A 52 18.51 -25.51 31.61
N ALA A 53 17.22 -25.78 31.94
CA ALA A 53 16.74 -27.13 32.20
C ALA A 53 16.33 -27.91 30.93
N GLN A 54 16.26 -27.28 29.79
CA GLN A 54 15.83 -27.89 28.52
C GLN A 54 16.64 -29.12 28.11
N PRO A 55 17.99 -29.11 28.10
CA PRO A 55 18.78 -30.29 27.74
C PRO A 55 18.68 -31.41 28.78
N VAL A 56 18.49 -31.10 30.05
CA VAL A 56 18.34 -32.09 31.16
C VAL A 56 16.95 -32.74 31.10
N ALA A 57 15.89 -31.97 30.82
CA ALA A 57 14.55 -32.49 30.66
C ALA A 57 14.40 -33.41 29.46
N SER A 58 15.09 -33.14 28.35
CA SER A 58 15.06 -34.00 27.15
C SER A 58 15.78 -35.33 27.37
N ILE A 59 16.85 -35.35 28.16
CA ILE A 59 17.60 -36.56 28.48
C ILE A 59 16.84 -37.44 29.48
N MET A 60 16.19 -36.85 30.50
CA MET A 60 15.39 -37.61 31.47
C MET A 60 14.08 -38.15 30.86
N ALA A 61 13.44 -37.41 29.97
CA ALA A 61 12.21 -37.87 29.29
C ALA A 61 12.41 -39.11 28.43
N GLN A 62 13.60 -39.33 27.88
CA GLN A 62 13.88 -40.45 26.97
C GLN A 62 14.16 -41.79 27.68
N GLY A 63 14.61 -41.80 28.96
CA GLY A 63 15.08 -43.02 29.60
C GLY A 63 14.14 -43.61 30.70
N ILE A 64 13.40 -42.79 31.43
CA ILE A 64 12.71 -43.23 32.67
C ILE A 64 11.18 -43.33 32.47
N VAL A 65 10.65 -42.70 31.43
CA VAL A 65 9.20 -42.45 31.26
C VAL A 65 8.38 -43.68 30.90
N VAL A 66 8.95 -44.66 30.17
CA VAL A 66 8.15 -45.74 29.60
C VAL A 66 7.80 -46.84 30.60
N GLU A 67 8.67 -47.13 31.55
CA GLU A 67 8.41 -48.15 32.58
C GLU A 67 7.47 -47.70 33.71
N GLU A 68 7.64 -46.45 34.20
CA GLU A 68 6.79 -45.97 35.32
C GLU A 68 5.39 -45.54 34.88
N ILE A 69 5.20 -45.08 33.67
CA ILE A 69 3.85 -44.77 33.12
C ILE A 69 3.01 -46.05 32.99
N SER A 70 3.61 -47.19 32.61
CA SER A 70 2.89 -48.46 32.55
C SER A 70 2.45 -48.97 33.93
N TYR A 71 3.23 -48.70 34.95
CA TYR A 71 2.88 -49.03 36.36
C TYR A 71 1.75 -48.14 36.91
N LEU A 72 1.80 -46.85 36.64
CA LEU A 72 0.76 -45.89 37.04
C LEU A 72 -0.57 -46.11 36.33
N ALA A 73 -0.53 -46.55 35.07
CA ALA A 73 -1.74 -46.84 34.28
C ALA A 73 -2.47 -48.11 34.76
N GLN A 74 -1.80 -48.99 35.47
CA GLN A 74 -2.43 -50.23 36.02
C GLN A 74 -3.28 -49.96 37.26
N ASP A 75 -3.07 -48.86 37.99
CA ASP A 75 -3.90 -48.52 39.15
C ASP A 75 -4.91 -47.40 38.79
N MET A 76 -6.10 -47.83 38.37
CA MET A 76 -7.22 -46.92 38.04
C MET A 76 -7.54 -45.88 39.09
N ARG A 77 -7.25 -46.15 40.37
CA ARG A 77 -7.51 -45.18 41.45
C ARG A 77 -6.53 -44.00 41.37
N VAL A 78 -5.26 -44.24 41.05
CA VAL A 78 -4.26 -43.21 40.88
C VAL A 78 -4.59 -42.33 39.68
N VAL A 79 -5.04 -42.94 38.61
CA VAL A 79 -5.47 -42.20 37.38
C VAL A 79 -6.70 -41.35 37.70
N MET A 80 -7.69 -41.88 38.42
CA MET A 80 -8.88 -41.10 38.79
C MET A 80 -8.55 -39.94 39.72
N TRP A 81 -7.65 -40.13 40.69
CA TRP A 81 -7.17 -39.05 41.56
C TRP A 81 -6.37 -38.01 40.80
N PHE A 82 -5.53 -38.43 39.89
CA PHE A 82 -4.78 -37.53 39.01
C PHE A 82 -5.71 -36.66 38.18
N ILE A 83 -6.76 -37.23 37.59
CA ILE A 83 -7.79 -36.51 36.86
C ILE A 83 -8.54 -35.54 37.76
N ALA A 84 -8.94 -35.97 38.96
CA ALA A 84 -9.67 -35.13 39.90
C ALA A 84 -8.84 -33.93 40.37
N CYS A 85 -7.55 -34.11 40.66
CA CYS A 85 -6.64 -33.04 41.03
C CYS A 85 -6.44 -32.05 39.87
N ASN A 86 -6.32 -32.53 38.63
CA ASN A 86 -6.19 -31.67 37.47
C ASN A 86 -7.46 -30.89 37.17
N VAL A 87 -8.64 -31.47 37.33
CA VAL A 87 -9.91 -30.77 37.17
C VAL A 87 -10.08 -29.68 38.25
N ALA A 88 -9.77 -30.02 39.52
CA ALA A 88 -9.85 -29.04 40.62
C ALA A 88 -8.89 -27.86 40.40
N ALA A 89 -7.70 -28.13 39.89
CA ALA A 89 -6.72 -27.12 39.56
C ALA A 89 -7.11 -26.24 38.35
N PHE A 90 -7.70 -26.85 37.36
CA PHE A 90 -8.24 -26.09 36.22
C PHE A 90 -9.33 -25.11 36.66
N VAL A 91 -10.26 -25.59 37.47
CA VAL A 91 -11.34 -24.75 38.02
C VAL A 91 -10.76 -23.63 38.89
N GLY A 92 -9.72 -23.92 39.67
CA GLY A 92 -9.01 -22.92 40.48
C GLY A 92 -8.28 -21.88 39.62
N ALA A 93 -7.54 -22.31 38.60
CA ALA A 93 -6.84 -21.43 37.69
C ALA A 93 -7.81 -20.57 36.85
N TRP A 94 -8.92 -21.15 36.41
CA TRP A 94 -9.99 -20.41 35.71
C TRP A 94 -10.67 -19.38 36.60
N GLY A 95 -10.88 -19.71 37.90
CA GLY A 95 -11.38 -18.78 38.92
C GLY A 95 -10.45 -17.59 39.11
N VAL A 96 -9.14 -17.84 39.21
CA VAL A 96 -8.12 -16.78 39.37
C VAL A 96 -8.04 -15.90 38.12
N LEU A 97 -8.12 -16.47 36.91
CA LEU A 97 -8.13 -15.70 35.67
C LEU A 97 -9.36 -14.77 35.57
N ARG A 98 -10.53 -15.24 36.05
CA ARG A 98 -11.74 -14.40 36.13
C ARG A 98 -11.63 -13.29 37.17
N LEU A 99 -10.91 -13.52 38.28
CA LEU A 99 -10.66 -12.51 39.31
C LEU A 99 -9.76 -11.36 38.79
N TRP A 100 -8.99 -11.59 37.75
CA TRP A 100 -8.12 -10.57 37.11
C TRP A 100 -8.86 -9.71 36.08
N THR A 101 -9.97 -10.18 35.57
CA THR A 101 -10.76 -9.46 34.53
C THR A 101 -11.94 -8.69 35.08
N ASP A 102 -12.40 -9.04 36.33
CA ASP A 102 -13.52 -8.38 37.03
C ASP A 102 -13.19 -8.12 38.50
N PRO A 103 -13.72 -7.05 39.12
CA PRO A 103 -13.49 -6.81 40.54
C PRO A 103 -13.98 -8.00 41.40
N PRO A 104 -13.17 -8.50 42.34
CA PRO A 104 -13.39 -9.78 42.99
C PRO A 104 -14.67 -9.80 43.82
N SER A 105 -15.62 -10.64 43.43
CA SER A 105 -16.81 -10.93 44.24
C SER A 105 -16.43 -11.70 45.52
N LEU A 106 -17.19 -11.52 46.59
CA LEU A 106 -16.97 -12.23 47.87
C LEU A 106 -16.94 -13.76 47.67
N ALA A 107 -17.77 -14.27 46.76
CA ALA A 107 -17.83 -15.69 46.41
C ALA A 107 -16.53 -16.21 45.77
N GLY A 108 -15.87 -15.42 44.93
CA GLY A 108 -14.58 -15.77 44.29
C GLY A 108 -13.45 -15.85 45.32
N ARG A 109 -13.45 -14.99 46.34
CA ARG A 109 -12.45 -15.03 47.43
C ARG A 109 -12.64 -16.28 48.30
N ILE A 110 -13.88 -16.62 48.69
CA ILE A 110 -14.20 -17.81 49.46
C ILE A 110 -13.80 -19.08 48.70
N PHE A 111 -14.07 -19.15 47.40
CA PHE A 111 -13.69 -20.29 46.55
C PHE A 111 -12.16 -20.44 46.43
N GLY A 112 -11.44 -19.36 46.28
CA GLY A 112 -9.98 -19.35 46.24
C GLY A 112 -9.37 -19.88 47.55
N TRP A 113 -9.90 -19.46 48.71
CA TRP A 113 -9.48 -19.97 50.02
C TRP A 113 -9.81 -21.46 50.22
N LEU A 114 -10.96 -21.92 49.77
CA LEU A 114 -11.35 -23.33 49.83
C LEU A 114 -10.39 -24.23 49.04
N VAL A 115 -10.02 -23.84 47.84
CA VAL A 115 -9.04 -24.57 47.01
C VAL A 115 -7.66 -24.58 47.66
N LEU A 116 -7.24 -23.48 48.25
CA LEU A 116 -5.93 -23.34 48.89
C LEU A 116 -5.80 -24.20 50.16
N VAL A 117 -6.88 -24.34 50.94
CA VAL A 117 -6.90 -25.13 52.18
C VAL A 117 -7.13 -26.62 51.93
N LEU A 118 -7.99 -26.96 50.96
CA LEU A 118 -8.32 -28.37 50.68
C LEU A 118 -7.23 -29.10 49.90
N SER A 119 -6.46 -28.41 49.05
CA SER A 119 -5.42 -29.08 48.24
C SER A 119 -4.27 -29.65 49.11
N PRO A 120 -3.68 -28.95 50.08
CA PRO A 120 -2.66 -29.52 50.97
C PRO A 120 -3.22 -30.57 51.94
N MET A 121 -4.47 -30.44 52.43
CA MET A 121 -5.10 -31.46 53.27
C MET A 121 -5.33 -32.79 52.54
N ALA A 122 -5.72 -32.73 51.25
CA ALA A 122 -5.81 -33.93 50.42
C ALA A 122 -4.45 -34.61 50.20
N LEU A 123 -3.38 -33.85 50.15
CA LEU A 123 -2.00 -34.35 50.04
C LEU A 123 -1.51 -35.02 51.34
N VAL A 124 -1.89 -34.49 52.53
CA VAL A 124 -1.51 -35.07 53.84
C VAL A 124 -2.25 -36.38 54.11
N MET A 125 -3.48 -36.55 53.67
CA MET A 125 -4.24 -37.80 53.82
C MET A 125 -3.73 -38.98 52.99
N LEU A 126 -2.83 -38.73 52.05
CA LEU A 126 -2.28 -39.74 51.12
C LEU A 126 -0.86 -40.17 51.46
N HIS A 127 -0.46 -40.13 52.73
CA HIS A 127 0.92 -40.30 53.21
C HIS A 127 1.58 -41.64 52.80
N GLU A 128 0.85 -42.74 52.63
CA GLU A 128 1.42 -44.03 52.20
C GLU A 128 1.73 -44.12 50.69
N THR A 129 1.12 -43.22 49.88
CA THR A 129 1.35 -43.18 48.43
C THR A 129 2.20 -41.96 48.01
N TRP A 130 2.71 -41.21 48.99
CA TRP A 130 3.40 -39.93 48.77
C TRP A 130 4.59 -40.02 47.81
N HIS A 131 5.47 -41.01 47.98
CA HIS A 131 6.63 -41.16 47.10
C HIS A 131 6.25 -41.44 45.64
N ARG A 132 5.22 -42.22 45.40
CA ARG A 132 4.73 -42.52 44.05
C ARG A 132 4.01 -41.32 43.41
N LEU A 133 3.28 -40.57 44.22
CA LEU A 133 2.59 -39.34 43.78
C LEU A 133 3.58 -38.22 43.49
N VAL A 134 4.64 -38.07 44.30
CA VAL A 134 5.67 -37.04 44.07
C VAL A 134 6.49 -37.35 42.85
N SER A 135 6.94 -38.58 42.64
CA SER A 135 7.67 -38.96 41.43
C SER A 135 6.81 -38.85 40.18
N GLY A 136 5.55 -39.27 40.24
CA GLY A 136 4.59 -39.10 39.13
C GLY A 136 4.29 -37.63 38.82
N TYR A 137 4.22 -36.81 39.89
CA TYR A 137 4.01 -35.37 39.75
C TYR A 137 5.23 -34.67 39.13
N VAL A 138 6.45 -34.97 39.60
CA VAL A 138 7.68 -34.41 39.05
C VAL A 138 7.87 -34.86 37.61
N LEU A 139 7.62 -36.14 37.29
CA LEU A 139 7.69 -36.67 35.95
C LEU A 139 6.69 -36.00 35.03
N SER A 140 5.45 -35.85 35.48
CA SER A 140 4.39 -35.15 34.74
C SER A 140 4.76 -33.67 34.49
N LEU A 141 5.37 -33.02 35.49
CA LEU A 141 5.86 -31.66 35.37
C LEU A 141 6.95 -31.54 34.27
N VAL A 142 7.92 -32.46 34.27
CA VAL A 142 8.99 -32.49 33.28
C VAL A 142 8.44 -32.72 31.86
N MET A 143 7.50 -33.67 31.73
CA MET A 143 6.86 -33.94 30.43
C MET A 143 6.05 -32.73 29.92
N GLN A 144 5.43 -32.00 30.83
CA GLN A 144 4.62 -30.85 30.50
C GLN A 144 5.48 -29.65 30.09
N VAL A 145 6.55 -29.41 30.81
CA VAL A 145 7.53 -28.36 30.46
C VAL A 145 8.11 -28.67 29.06
N GLY A 146 8.45 -29.93 28.80
CA GLY A 146 8.90 -30.37 27.47
C GLY A 146 7.84 -30.23 26.37
N GLY A 147 6.57 -30.57 26.69
CA GLY A 147 5.45 -30.42 25.77
C GLY A 147 5.11 -28.94 25.50
N TRP A 148 5.13 -28.10 26.53
CA TRP A 148 4.91 -26.66 26.42
C TRP A 148 6.03 -26.01 25.62
N TRP A 149 7.29 -26.40 25.83
CA TRP A 149 8.43 -25.94 25.08
C TRP A 149 8.35 -26.36 23.62
N ASN A 150 8.00 -27.59 23.34
CA ASN A 150 7.71 -28.03 21.98
C ASN A 150 6.54 -27.26 21.35
N TRP A 151 5.51 -26.98 22.11
CA TRP A 151 4.37 -26.21 21.62
C TRP A 151 4.75 -24.74 21.32
N ILE A 152 5.56 -24.09 22.16
CA ILE A 152 6.11 -22.77 21.89
C ILE A 152 7.02 -22.82 20.65
N GLY A 153 7.95 -23.78 20.58
CA GLY A 153 8.85 -23.95 19.44
C GLY A 153 8.12 -24.22 18.12
N THR A 154 7.01 -25.00 18.16
CA THR A 154 6.21 -25.29 16.97
C THR A 154 5.16 -24.23 16.63
N ASN A 155 4.81 -23.35 17.58
CA ASN A 155 3.83 -22.29 17.42
C ASN A 155 4.44 -20.89 17.34
N THR A 156 5.78 -20.76 17.39
CA THR A 156 6.43 -19.49 17.07
C THR A 156 6.25 -19.19 15.58
N PRO A 157 5.97 -17.93 15.21
CA PRO A 157 5.73 -17.53 13.81
C PRO A 157 6.88 -17.86 12.85
N SER A 158 8.09 -18.09 13.38
CA SER A 158 9.30 -18.36 12.59
C SER A 158 9.36 -19.73 11.89
N GLY A 159 8.51 -20.68 12.25
CA GLY A 159 8.53 -22.04 11.68
C GLY A 159 7.31 -22.42 10.83
N ARG A 160 6.34 -21.53 10.68
CA ARG A 160 5.17 -21.83 9.84
C ARG A 160 5.39 -21.29 8.43
N ILE A 161 5.38 -22.19 7.46
CA ILE A 161 4.93 -21.90 6.12
C ILE A 161 3.58 -21.18 6.31
N SER A 162 3.43 -19.99 5.78
CA SER A 162 2.26 -19.13 5.94
C SER A 162 0.97 -19.96 5.89
N ASP A 163 0.31 -20.08 7.04
CA ASP A 163 -1.02 -20.69 7.08
C ASP A 163 -1.90 -19.82 6.19
N ILE A 164 -2.64 -20.44 5.29
CA ILE A 164 -3.60 -19.76 4.42
C ILE A 164 -4.53 -18.82 5.23
N ARG A 165 -4.74 -19.11 6.51
CA ARG A 165 -5.49 -18.28 7.44
C ARG A 165 -4.80 -16.95 7.76
N GLU A 166 -3.47 -16.90 7.78
CA GLU A 166 -2.71 -15.66 7.96
C GLU A 166 -2.83 -14.81 6.70
N VAL A 167 -2.76 -15.44 5.53
CA VAL A 167 -3.05 -14.78 4.24
C VAL A 167 -4.46 -14.22 4.23
N TRP A 168 -5.46 -15.00 4.64
CA TRP A 168 -6.86 -14.54 4.75
C TRP A 168 -7.05 -13.42 5.78
N ALA A 169 -6.32 -13.43 6.88
CA ALA A 169 -6.36 -12.36 7.87
C ALA A 169 -5.81 -11.05 7.31
N SER A 170 -4.74 -11.11 6.51
CA SER A 170 -4.15 -9.93 5.85
C SER A 170 -5.04 -9.37 4.73
N VAL A 171 -5.97 -10.18 4.20
CA VAL A 171 -6.90 -9.84 3.11
C VAL A 171 -8.22 -9.25 3.63
N LYS A 172 -8.46 -9.15 4.94
CA LYS A 172 -9.70 -8.57 5.47
C LYS A 172 -9.86 -7.12 5.04
N GLN A 173 -11.00 -6.85 4.41
CA GLN A 173 -11.44 -5.50 4.10
C GLN A 173 -11.94 -4.82 5.39
N GLY A 174 -11.33 -3.68 5.75
CA GLY A 174 -11.78 -2.87 6.89
C GLY A 174 -13.08 -2.11 6.60
N LYS A 175 -13.66 -1.47 7.62
CA LYS A 175 -14.86 -0.63 7.46
C LYS A 175 -14.55 0.62 6.64
N PRO A 176 -15.50 1.11 5.81
CA PRO A 176 -15.36 2.41 5.15
C PRO A 176 -15.12 3.52 6.18
N PHE A 177 -14.28 4.48 5.83
CA PHE A 177 -14.00 5.64 6.67
C PHE A 177 -13.82 6.90 5.84
N ASP A 178 -13.98 8.06 6.47
CA ASP A 178 -13.74 9.37 5.88
C ASP A 178 -12.28 9.79 6.14
N PRO A 179 -11.42 9.89 5.10
CA PRO A 179 -10.02 10.25 5.25
C PRO A 179 -9.80 11.68 5.74
N THR A 180 -10.74 12.60 5.53
CA THR A 180 -10.59 14.02 5.95
C THR A 180 -10.36 14.17 7.45
N ARG A 181 -10.84 13.22 8.26
CA ARG A 181 -10.67 13.19 9.72
C ARG A 181 -9.22 12.96 10.16
N TYR A 182 -8.39 12.42 9.28
CA TYR A 182 -6.98 12.06 9.57
C TYR A 182 -5.98 13.03 8.95
N MET A 183 -6.41 13.95 8.09
CA MET A 183 -5.52 14.87 7.38
C MET A 183 -4.92 15.91 8.33
N ARG A 184 -3.58 16.00 8.35
CA ARG A 184 -2.78 16.88 9.23
C ARG A 184 -1.75 17.68 8.43
N LEU A 185 -2.19 18.57 7.60
CA LEU A 185 -1.45 19.23 6.52
C LEU A 185 -0.19 20.06 6.92
N LYS A 186 0.21 20.11 8.20
CA LYS A 186 1.34 20.98 8.60
C LYS A 186 2.73 20.45 8.22
N LYS A 187 2.97 19.14 8.37
CA LYS A 187 4.30 18.53 8.15
C LYS A 187 4.24 17.18 7.41
N CYS A 188 3.09 16.60 7.27
CA CYS A 188 2.89 15.28 6.70
C CYS A 188 1.57 15.18 5.95
N VAL A 189 1.51 14.22 5.03
CA VAL A 189 0.33 13.88 4.22
C VAL A 189 -0.18 12.52 4.66
N PHE A 190 -1.47 12.41 4.90
CA PHE A 190 -2.14 11.16 5.22
C PHE A 190 -2.25 10.29 3.97
N VAL A 191 -1.86 9.02 4.08
CA VAL A 191 -1.97 8.08 2.97
C VAL A 191 -3.17 7.15 3.15
N GLY A 192 -3.30 6.54 4.33
CA GLY A 192 -4.35 5.59 4.60
C GLY A 192 -4.30 5.07 6.04
N LEU A 193 -5.11 4.05 6.36
CA LEU A 193 -5.06 3.35 7.63
C LEU A 193 -4.29 2.03 7.49
N ASP A 194 -3.46 1.70 8.48
CA ASP A 194 -2.78 0.40 8.55
C ASP A 194 -3.74 -0.73 8.97
N GLU A 195 -3.23 -1.95 9.11
CA GLU A 195 -3.99 -3.12 9.55
C GLU A 195 -4.59 -2.99 10.96
N LYS A 196 -4.01 -2.11 11.78
CA LYS A 196 -4.46 -1.82 13.15
C LYS A 196 -5.31 -0.55 13.23
N GLU A 197 -5.88 -0.10 12.11
CA GLU A 197 -6.68 1.12 12.00
C GLU A 197 -5.93 2.40 12.42
N ARG A 198 -4.59 2.41 12.37
CA ARG A 198 -3.78 3.59 12.68
C ARG A 198 -3.47 4.36 11.41
N ALA A 199 -3.49 5.69 11.52
CA ALA A 199 -3.20 6.58 10.40
C ALA A 199 -1.72 6.52 9.99
N VAL A 200 -1.50 6.28 8.69
CA VAL A 200 -0.18 6.27 8.05
C VAL A 200 0.06 7.61 7.38
N TYR A 201 1.20 8.19 7.67
CA TYR A 201 1.61 9.51 7.17
C TYR A 201 2.94 9.43 6.44
N VAL A 202 3.07 10.25 5.41
CA VAL A 202 4.33 10.49 4.70
C VAL A 202 4.76 11.94 4.96
N PRO A 203 6.04 12.20 5.32
CA PRO A 203 6.54 13.57 5.46
C PRO A 203 6.31 14.38 4.18
N LEU A 204 5.98 15.67 4.32
CA LEU A 204 5.69 16.55 3.18
C LEU A 204 6.84 16.59 2.16
N LYS A 205 8.09 16.52 2.61
CA LYS A 205 9.26 16.46 1.73
C LYS A 205 9.26 15.20 0.86
N GLU A 206 8.89 14.07 1.43
CA GLU A 206 8.81 12.81 0.69
C GLU A 206 7.55 12.78 -0.20
N PHE A 207 6.43 13.32 0.27
CA PHE A 207 5.20 13.43 -0.52
C PHE A 207 5.43 14.13 -1.87
N ARG A 208 6.27 15.15 -1.90
CA ARG A 208 6.63 15.94 -3.09
C ARG A 208 7.66 15.27 -4.00
N ARG A 209 7.89 13.96 -3.83
CA ARG A 209 8.63 13.12 -4.79
C ARG A 209 7.63 12.48 -5.77
N HIS A 210 8.13 11.88 -6.83
CA HIS A 210 7.26 11.19 -7.79
C HIS A 210 6.68 9.90 -7.20
N TRP A 211 5.43 9.65 -7.54
CA TRP A 211 4.64 8.49 -7.12
C TRP A 211 4.33 7.59 -8.30
N GLU A 212 4.41 6.29 -8.09
CA GLU A 212 3.88 5.26 -8.97
C GLU A 212 2.67 4.62 -8.30
N ILE A 213 1.56 4.54 -9.02
CA ILE A 213 0.30 3.96 -8.55
C ILE A 213 -0.06 2.82 -9.50
N ILE A 214 0.28 1.59 -9.11
CA ILE A 214 0.11 0.41 -9.96
C ILE A 214 -0.98 -0.50 -9.42
N GLY A 215 -1.71 -1.18 -10.31
CA GLY A 215 -2.70 -2.19 -9.97
C GLY A 215 -3.83 -2.29 -10.99
N GLN A 216 -4.55 -3.38 -10.93
CA GLN A 216 -5.63 -3.67 -11.90
C GLN A 216 -6.79 -2.66 -11.85
N THR A 217 -7.64 -2.70 -12.86
CA THR A 217 -8.88 -1.91 -12.91
C THR A 217 -9.76 -2.23 -11.69
N ARG A 218 -10.37 -1.19 -11.08
CA ARG A 218 -11.22 -1.28 -9.88
C ARG A 218 -10.51 -1.72 -8.59
N ALA A 219 -9.18 -1.79 -8.56
CA ALA A 219 -8.43 -2.07 -7.33
C ALA A 219 -8.45 -0.89 -6.32
N GLY A 220 -8.74 0.34 -6.76
CA GLY A 220 -8.81 1.53 -5.91
C GLY A 220 -7.76 2.60 -6.22
N LYS A 221 -7.04 2.50 -7.35
CA LYS A 221 -6.01 3.49 -7.75
C LYS A 221 -6.52 4.93 -7.71
N GLY A 222 -7.67 5.19 -8.34
CA GLY A 222 -8.28 6.52 -8.36
C GLY A 222 -8.62 7.04 -6.96
N LEU A 223 -9.06 6.17 -6.03
CA LEU A 223 -9.34 6.56 -4.65
C LEU A 223 -8.05 6.94 -3.90
N GLY A 224 -6.98 6.17 -4.09
CA GLY A 224 -5.66 6.50 -3.57
C GLY A 224 -5.15 7.83 -4.11
N ALA A 225 -5.24 8.02 -5.43
CA ALA A 225 -4.86 9.28 -6.08
C ALA A 225 -5.69 10.46 -5.54
N CYS A 226 -7.02 10.35 -5.47
CA CYS A 226 -7.89 11.39 -4.91
C CYS A 226 -7.48 11.79 -3.49
N THR A 227 -7.14 10.82 -2.63
CA THR A 227 -6.70 11.09 -1.25
C THR A 227 -5.42 11.93 -1.19
N LEU A 228 -4.48 11.70 -2.11
CA LEU A 228 -3.24 12.46 -2.19
C LEU A 228 -3.47 13.84 -2.81
N LEU A 229 -4.25 13.91 -3.91
CA LEU A 229 -4.51 15.14 -4.66
C LEU A 229 -5.40 16.12 -3.89
N ASP A 230 -6.35 15.64 -3.10
CA ASP A 230 -7.14 16.47 -2.18
C ASP A 230 -6.24 17.24 -1.22
N GLN A 231 -5.26 16.55 -0.64
CA GLN A 231 -4.31 17.17 0.29
C GLN A 231 -3.33 18.10 -0.42
N ALA A 232 -2.93 17.80 -1.66
CA ALA A 232 -2.13 18.73 -2.47
C ALA A 232 -2.89 20.05 -2.71
N ALA A 233 -4.17 19.97 -3.06
CA ALA A 233 -5.02 21.16 -3.23
C ALA A 233 -5.15 21.97 -1.92
N GLN A 234 -5.35 21.30 -0.78
CA GLN A 234 -5.44 21.95 0.53
C GLN A 234 -4.09 22.56 1.00
N LEU A 235 -2.96 22.05 0.50
CA LEU A 235 -1.62 22.62 0.69
C LEU A 235 -1.36 23.85 -0.20
N GLY A 236 -2.33 24.25 -1.03
CA GLY A 236 -2.21 25.36 -1.97
C GLY A 236 -1.38 25.02 -3.21
N GLU A 237 -1.22 23.75 -3.54
CA GLU A 237 -0.56 23.32 -4.77
C GLU A 237 -1.48 23.49 -5.97
N CYS A 238 -0.90 23.68 -7.15
CA CYS A 238 -1.61 23.52 -8.41
C CYS A 238 -1.79 22.02 -8.68
N VAL A 239 -3.02 21.55 -8.81
CA VAL A 239 -3.32 20.16 -9.13
C VAL A 239 -3.75 20.07 -10.59
N VAL A 240 -3.02 19.28 -11.39
CA VAL A 240 -3.36 19.00 -12.79
C VAL A 240 -3.62 17.52 -12.95
N ILE A 241 -4.77 17.18 -13.49
CA ILE A 241 -5.22 15.79 -13.67
C ILE A 241 -5.49 15.56 -15.15
N LEU A 242 -4.79 14.58 -15.75
CA LEU A 242 -5.08 14.10 -17.09
C LEU A 242 -5.69 12.70 -16.98
N ASP A 243 -6.96 12.59 -17.36
CA ASP A 243 -7.76 11.38 -17.29
C ASP A 243 -8.23 10.95 -18.69
N PRO A 244 -7.42 10.13 -19.41
CA PRO A 244 -7.79 9.62 -20.71
C PRO A 244 -9.03 8.73 -20.72
N LYS A 245 -9.34 8.10 -19.58
CA LYS A 245 -10.43 7.13 -19.48
C LYS A 245 -11.79 7.78 -19.29
N GLY A 246 -11.82 8.99 -18.72
CA GLY A 246 -13.04 9.71 -18.41
C GLY A 246 -13.79 9.09 -17.23
N ASP A 247 -13.16 9.06 -16.07
CA ASP A 247 -13.77 8.59 -14.83
C ASP A 247 -15.04 9.42 -14.51
N THR A 248 -16.08 8.74 -14.02
CA THR A 248 -17.35 9.40 -13.67
C THR A 248 -17.37 9.90 -12.23
N PHE A 249 -16.54 9.35 -11.36
CA PHE A 249 -16.50 9.62 -9.93
C PHE A 249 -15.46 10.67 -9.57
N MET A 250 -14.24 10.54 -10.10
CA MET A 250 -13.11 11.39 -9.75
C MET A 250 -13.35 12.89 -9.97
N PRO A 251 -13.98 13.37 -11.06
CA PRO A 251 -14.26 14.80 -11.24
C PRO A 251 -15.11 15.39 -10.10
N SER A 252 -16.15 14.67 -9.66
CA SER A 252 -17.04 15.13 -8.58
C SER A 252 -16.33 15.17 -7.22
N VAL A 253 -15.44 14.22 -6.95
CA VAL A 253 -14.59 14.21 -5.75
C VAL A 253 -13.64 15.40 -5.76
N MET A 254 -12.97 15.64 -6.89
CA MET A 254 -11.98 16.71 -7.01
C MET A 254 -12.62 18.10 -7.02
N ALA A 255 -13.84 18.24 -7.54
CA ALA A 255 -14.62 19.48 -7.41
C ALA A 255 -14.97 19.77 -5.94
N ALA A 256 -15.38 18.75 -5.18
CA ALA A 256 -15.59 18.90 -3.73
C ALA A 256 -14.26 19.20 -2.99
N SER A 257 -13.15 18.64 -3.44
CA SER A 257 -11.82 18.93 -2.89
C SER A 257 -11.42 20.39 -3.11
N ALA A 258 -11.65 20.92 -4.31
CA ALA A 258 -11.41 22.33 -4.62
C ALA A 258 -12.25 23.25 -3.73
N GLN A 259 -13.52 22.92 -3.53
CA GLN A 259 -14.41 23.66 -2.64
C GLN A 259 -13.90 23.66 -1.19
N ARG A 260 -13.49 22.50 -0.67
CA ARG A 260 -12.89 22.40 0.68
C ARG A 260 -11.60 23.19 0.82
N ALA A 261 -10.77 23.18 -0.22
CA ALA A 261 -9.51 23.92 -0.26
C ALA A 261 -9.70 25.43 -0.50
N GLY A 262 -10.90 25.86 -0.92
CA GLY A 262 -11.16 27.26 -1.27
C GLY A 262 -10.43 27.71 -2.54
N VAL A 263 -10.19 26.79 -3.49
CA VAL A 263 -9.46 27.05 -4.74
C VAL A 263 -10.37 26.81 -5.96
N PRO A 264 -10.07 27.43 -7.12
CA PRO A 264 -10.85 27.21 -8.32
C PRO A 264 -10.73 25.76 -8.84
N PHE A 265 -11.83 25.28 -9.44
CA PHE A 265 -11.89 24.01 -10.16
C PHE A 265 -12.22 24.29 -11.62
N THR A 266 -11.39 23.80 -12.53
CA THR A 266 -11.57 23.93 -13.98
C THR A 266 -11.66 22.54 -14.60
N LEU A 267 -12.79 22.23 -15.27
CA LEU A 267 -12.96 21.01 -16.04
C LEU A 267 -12.86 21.31 -17.53
N ILE A 268 -11.98 20.61 -18.21
CA ILE A 268 -11.86 20.58 -19.68
C ILE A 268 -12.27 19.17 -20.12
N ASP A 269 -13.29 19.07 -20.98
CA ASP A 269 -13.73 17.80 -21.55
C ASP A 269 -13.46 17.79 -23.05
N LEU A 270 -12.54 16.93 -23.48
CA LEU A 270 -12.07 16.83 -24.86
C LEU A 270 -12.95 15.91 -25.72
N ARG A 271 -13.97 15.30 -25.15
CA ARG A 271 -14.83 14.31 -25.85
C ARG A 271 -15.77 15.01 -26.81
N GLU A 272 -16.31 14.21 -27.73
CA GLU A 272 -17.29 14.68 -28.72
C GLU A 272 -18.52 15.31 -28.06
N GLY A 273 -19.10 16.32 -28.71
CA GLY A 273 -20.30 17.02 -28.25
C GLY A 273 -20.07 18.10 -27.19
N GLN A 274 -18.81 18.35 -26.82
CA GLN A 274 -18.48 19.43 -25.87
C GLN A 274 -18.27 20.76 -26.62
N PRO A 275 -18.54 21.91 -25.98
CA PRO A 275 -18.27 23.22 -26.58
C PRO A 275 -16.76 23.48 -26.70
N PRO A 276 -16.35 24.48 -27.48
CA PRO A 276 -14.98 25.00 -27.44
C PRO A 276 -14.62 25.49 -26.03
N GLN A 277 -13.42 25.12 -25.54
CA GLN A 277 -13.02 25.37 -24.15
C GLN A 277 -11.60 25.90 -24.03
N LEU A 278 -10.67 25.36 -24.81
CA LEU A 278 -9.23 25.53 -24.60
C LEU A 278 -8.58 26.23 -25.81
N ASN A 279 -7.77 27.22 -25.54
CA ASN A 279 -6.78 27.72 -26.49
C ASN A 279 -5.39 27.17 -26.12
N LEU A 280 -4.98 26.10 -26.75
CA LEU A 280 -3.73 25.43 -26.45
C LEU A 280 -2.49 26.24 -26.87
N LEU A 281 -2.62 27.15 -27.86
CA LEU A 281 -1.52 28.00 -28.33
C LEU A 281 -1.38 29.31 -27.57
N ALA A 282 -2.30 29.63 -26.66
CA ALA A 282 -2.21 30.83 -25.85
C ALA A 282 -0.89 30.88 -25.06
N GLY A 283 -0.20 32.00 -25.11
CA GLY A 283 1.09 32.18 -24.45
C GLY A 283 2.23 31.29 -24.95
N CYS A 284 2.07 30.59 -26.08
CA CYS A 284 3.15 29.82 -26.72
C CYS A 284 4.11 30.74 -27.48
N THR A 285 5.40 30.44 -27.37
CA THR A 285 6.41 30.97 -28.30
C THR A 285 6.45 30.11 -29.59
N PRO A 286 7.02 30.62 -30.70
CA PRO A 286 7.22 29.78 -31.89
C PRO A 286 7.97 28.48 -31.58
N GLN A 287 8.94 28.51 -30.67
CA GLN A 287 9.67 27.30 -30.26
C GLN A 287 8.78 26.29 -29.53
N ASP A 288 7.87 26.76 -28.63
CA ASP A 288 6.92 25.89 -27.94
C ASP A 288 5.99 25.18 -28.94
N ILE A 289 5.53 25.92 -29.95
CA ILE A 289 4.65 25.37 -31.00
C ILE A 289 5.42 24.35 -31.85
N GLU A 290 6.65 24.69 -32.30
CA GLU A 290 7.51 23.76 -33.04
C GLU A 290 7.72 22.46 -32.27
N GLU A 291 8.11 22.54 -30.98
CA GLU A 291 8.31 21.38 -30.13
C GLU A 291 7.03 20.56 -29.99
N MET A 292 5.89 21.24 -29.78
CA MET A 292 4.59 20.58 -29.68
C MET A 292 4.26 19.78 -30.93
N LEU A 293 4.41 20.36 -32.10
CA LEU A 293 4.15 19.69 -33.37
C LEU A 293 5.09 18.49 -33.60
N ILE A 294 6.37 18.64 -33.25
CA ILE A 294 7.37 17.56 -33.40
C ILE A 294 7.00 16.37 -32.50
N GLN A 295 6.68 16.64 -31.21
CA GLN A 295 6.40 15.59 -30.24
C GLN A 295 5.04 14.91 -30.45
N VAL A 296 3.99 15.71 -30.73
CA VAL A 296 2.62 15.21 -30.86
C VAL A 296 2.42 14.41 -32.16
N PHE A 297 3.10 14.81 -33.22
CA PHE A 297 3.02 14.11 -34.53
C PHE A 297 4.16 13.12 -34.75
N ASP A 298 5.00 12.89 -33.73
CA ASP A 298 6.11 11.93 -33.79
C ASP A 298 7.03 12.15 -35.01
N LEU A 299 7.53 13.40 -35.13
CA LEU A 299 8.39 13.82 -36.23
C LEU A 299 9.89 13.62 -35.92
N THR A 300 10.25 12.93 -34.84
CA THR A 300 11.64 12.62 -34.49
C THR A 300 12.20 11.54 -35.40
N GLU A 301 13.50 11.62 -35.70
CA GLU A 301 14.20 10.60 -36.47
C GLU A 301 14.27 9.27 -35.71
N LYS A 302 14.06 8.16 -36.41
CA LYS A 302 14.06 6.80 -35.85
C LYS A 302 15.13 5.89 -36.44
N GLY A 303 15.93 6.39 -37.37
CA GLY A 303 16.94 5.63 -38.11
C GLY A 303 16.36 4.75 -39.21
N ASP A 304 15.17 5.06 -39.70
CA ASP A 304 14.51 4.32 -40.79
C ASP A 304 14.35 5.15 -42.07
N ASN A 305 13.94 4.51 -43.19
CA ASN A 305 13.76 5.16 -44.47
C ASN A 305 12.71 6.28 -44.48
N ALA A 306 11.84 6.34 -43.47
CA ALA A 306 10.83 7.39 -43.36
C ALA A 306 11.37 8.69 -42.76
N ASP A 307 12.63 8.71 -42.31
CA ASP A 307 13.26 9.91 -41.76
C ASP A 307 13.34 11.07 -42.74
N ILE A 308 13.45 10.78 -44.01
CA ILE A 308 13.41 11.82 -45.07
C ILE A 308 12.12 12.64 -44.99
N TYR A 309 10.98 11.97 -44.80
CA TYR A 309 9.69 12.62 -44.65
C TYR A 309 9.57 13.33 -43.28
N ARG A 310 10.09 12.73 -42.19
CA ARG A 310 10.09 13.37 -40.85
C ARG A 310 10.91 14.66 -40.84
N ILE A 311 12.05 14.69 -41.53
CA ILE A 311 12.88 15.90 -41.66
C ILE A 311 12.11 16.99 -42.41
N GLN A 312 11.41 16.64 -43.51
CA GLN A 312 10.58 17.59 -44.25
C GLN A 312 9.43 18.13 -43.41
N ASP A 313 8.72 17.25 -42.68
CA ASP A 313 7.63 17.62 -41.80
C ASP A 313 8.13 18.50 -40.64
N ARG A 314 9.33 18.28 -40.10
CA ARG A 314 9.93 19.18 -39.09
C ARG A 314 10.25 20.56 -39.62
N ALA A 315 10.80 20.64 -40.83
CA ALA A 315 11.05 21.93 -41.46
C ALA A 315 9.75 22.71 -41.70
N ALA A 316 8.68 22.00 -42.09
CA ALA A 316 7.36 22.58 -42.24
C ALA A 316 6.76 23.00 -40.86
N ALA A 317 6.91 22.18 -39.84
CA ALA A 317 6.48 22.51 -38.45
C ALA A 317 7.14 23.79 -37.95
N ARG A 318 8.44 23.94 -38.16
CA ARG A 318 9.17 25.18 -37.82
C ARG A 318 8.63 26.40 -38.57
N LEU A 319 8.34 26.24 -39.89
CA LEU A 319 7.81 27.31 -40.68
C LEU A 319 6.46 27.81 -40.18
N ILE A 320 5.51 26.89 -39.92
CA ILE A 320 4.17 27.26 -39.47
C ILE A 320 4.17 27.73 -38.01
N ALA A 321 5.06 27.22 -37.15
CA ALA A 321 5.24 27.73 -35.79
C ALA A 321 5.61 29.21 -35.75
N GLY A 322 6.41 29.68 -36.73
CA GLY A 322 6.76 31.08 -36.90
C GLY A 322 5.66 31.96 -37.52
N SER A 323 4.51 31.40 -37.89
CA SER A 323 3.44 32.13 -38.60
C SER A 323 2.69 33.16 -37.74
N GLY A 324 2.86 33.13 -36.40
CA GLY A 324 2.13 33.97 -35.47
C GLY A 324 0.67 33.57 -35.27
N ALA A 325 0.32 32.30 -35.52
CA ALA A 325 -1.01 31.79 -35.28
C ALA A 325 -1.32 31.77 -33.78
N CYS A 326 -2.52 32.24 -33.39
CA CYS A 326 -2.97 32.33 -32.03
C CYS A 326 -3.91 31.17 -31.58
N SER A 327 -4.28 30.29 -32.54
CA SER A 327 -5.15 29.13 -32.25
C SER A 327 -4.84 28.00 -33.25
N PHE A 328 -5.26 26.77 -32.93
CA PHE A 328 -5.08 25.62 -33.86
C PHE A 328 -5.83 25.76 -35.17
N PRO A 329 -7.08 26.26 -35.22
CA PRO A 329 -7.73 26.56 -36.50
C PRO A 329 -6.93 27.56 -37.36
N GLU A 330 -6.45 28.66 -36.74
CA GLU A 330 -5.64 29.64 -37.44
C GLU A 330 -4.28 29.06 -37.92
N LEU A 331 -3.66 28.18 -37.09
CA LEU A 331 -2.43 27.50 -37.47
C LEU A 331 -2.64 26.57 -38.68
N TYR A 332 -3.79 25.90 -38.75
CA TYR A 332 -4.18 25.08 -39.89
C TYR A 332 -4.40 25.93 -41.17
N ASP A 333 -5.09 27.05 -41.06
CA ASP A 333 -5.33 27.96 -42.18
C ASP A 333 -4.01 28.54 -42.74
N LYS A 334 -3.08 28.92 -41.85
CA LYS A 334 -1.74 29.35 -42.24
C LYS A 334 -0.92 28.22 -42.85
N ALA A 335 -1.04 27.00 -42.35
CA ALA A 335 -0.40 25.84 -42.93
C ALA A 335 -0.91 25.56 -44.37
N ALA A 336 -2.22 25.74 -44.61
CA ALA A 336 -2.81 25.61 -45.94
C ALA A 336 -2.24 26.60 -46.95
N GLN A 337 -1.84 27.81 -46.48
CA GLN A 337 -1.28 28.86 -47.32
C GLN A 337 0.24 28.75 -47.53
N MET A 338 0.96 28.28 -46.50
CA MET A 338 2.42 28.32 -46.43
C MET A 338 3.10 27.01 -46.86
N LEU A 339 2.41 25.86 -46.75
CA LEU A 339 3.02 24.57 -46.96
C LEU A 339 2.72 24.01 -48.37
N ASP A 340 3.72 23.34 -48.93
CA ASP A 340 3.53 22.47 -50.09
C ASP A 340 2.91 21.14 -49.61
N GLN A 341 1.59 21.05 -49.71
CA GLN A 341 0.82 19.89 -49.22
C GLN A 341 1.23 18.57 -49.89
N SER A 342 1.85 18.61 -51.07
CA SER A 342 2.34 17.41 -51.75
C SER A 342 3.54 16.78 -51.02
N LYS A 343 4.36 17.60 -50.35
CA LYS A 343 5.57 17.16 -49.63
C LYS A 343 5.34 16.96 -48.15
N THR A 344 4.35 17.63 -47.56
CA THR A 344 4.07 17.65 -46.08
C THR A 344 2.68 17.15 -45.77
N ARG A 345 2.15 16.26 -46.59
CA ARG A 345 0.77 15.75 -46.49
C ARG A 345 0.47 15.17 -45.12
N ARG A 346 1.42 14.42 -44.52
CA ARG A 346 1.24 13.79 -43.23
C ARG A 346 1.04 14.82 -42.11
N LEU A 347 1.92 15.83 -42.04
CA LEU A 347 1.81 16.91 -41.07
C LEU A 347 0.50 17.69 -41.27
N TYR A 348 0.17 18.02 -42.51
CA TYR A 348 -1.03 18.78 -42.85
C TYR A 348 -2.32 18.06 -42.43
N GLU A 349 -2.46 16.78 -42.74
CA GLU A 349 -3.63 16.00 -42.34
C GLU A 349 -3.69 15.79 -40.83
N ALA A 350 -2.57 15.55 -40.17
CA ALA A 350 -2.53 15.41 -38.70
C ALA A 350 -2.90 16.74 -37.99
N LEU A 351 -2.44 17.87 -38.54
CA LEU A 351 -2.82 19.20 -38.05
C LEU A 351 -4.32 19.46 -38.26
N ARG A 352 -4.85 19.04 -39.41
CA ARG A 352 -6.28 19.13 -39.71
C ARG A 352 -7.12 18.37 -38.69
N GLU A 353 -6.76 17.12 -38.37
CA GLU A 353 -7.47 16.31 -37.39
C GLU A 353 -7.56 17.03 -36.05
N LEU A 354 -6.48 17.67 -35.57
CA LEU A 354 -6.50 18.42 -34.31
C LEU A 354 -7.30 19.72 -34.44
N ALA A 355 -7.11 20.50 -35.51
CA ALA A 355 -7.76 21.80 -35.68
C ALA A 355 -9.30 21.71 -35.70
N PHE A 356 -9.85 20.57 -36.10
CA PHE A 356 -11.29 20.33 -36.13
C PHE A 356 -11.84 19.70 -34.84
N LEU A 357 -11.03 19.47 -33.80
CA LEU A 357 -11.53 19.02 -32.52
C LEU A 357 -12.32 20.13 -31.80
N PRO A 358 -13.59 19.92 -31.45
CA PRO A 358 -14.44 20.96 -30.87
C PRO A 358 -13.81 21.68 -29.68
N ALA A 359 -13.17 20.96 -28.80
CA ALA A 359 -12.59 21.48 -27.56
C ALA A 359 -11.57 22.61 -27.77
N ILE A 360 -10.88 22.66 -28.90
CA ILE A 360 -9.82 23.66 -29.21
C ILE A 360 -10.17 24.60 -30.37
N GLN A 361 -11.42 24.57 -30.85
CA GLN A 361 -11.88 25.44 -31.94
C GLN A 361 -12.18 26.87 -31.46
N THR A 362 -11.24 27.47 -30.72
CA THR A 362 -11.44 28.85 -30.22
C THR A 362 -10.10 29.52 -29.95
N ALA A 363 -10.00 30.82 -30.27
CA ALA A 363 -8.90 31.67 -29.86
C ALA A 363 -9.15 32.28 -28.45
N ALA A 364 -10.40 32.34 -28.00
CA ALA A 364 -10.81 32.90 -26.71
C ALA A 364 -10.96 31.85 -25.61
N GLY A 365 -10.39 30.65 -25.80
CA GLY A 365 -10.44 29.58 -24.83
C GLY A 365 -9.51 29.80 -23.63
N ILE A 366 -9.62 28.88 -22.68
CA ILE A 366 -8.76 28.83 -21.48
C ILE A 366 -7.29 28.83 -21.88
N ASP A 367 -6.52 29.74 -21.30
CA ASP A 367 -5.05 29.73 -21.36
C ASP A 367 -4.49 28.92 -20.19
N LEU A 368 -3.79 27.82 -20.49
CA LEU A 368 -3.18 26.98 -19.47
C LEU A 368 -2.11 27.72 -18.65
N SER A 369 -1.47 28.74 -19.21
CA SER A 369 -0.46 29.53 -18.47
C SER A 369 -1.05 30.38 -17.34
N GLU A 370 -2.36 30.64 -17.39
CA GLU A 370 -3.06 31.35 -16.32
C GLU A 370 -3.47 30.44 -15.14
N ILE A 371 -3.56 29.12 -15.38
CA ILE A 371 -3.99 28.12 -14.40
C ILE A 371 -2.78 27.40 -13.81
N VAL A 372 -1.89 26.88 -14.67
CA VAL A 372 -0.74 26.09 -14.23
C VAL A 372 0.19 26.98 -13.41
N GLY A 373 0.33 26.63 -12.12
CA GLY A 373 1.16 27.33 -11.18
C GLY A 373 0.48 28.33 -10.30
N ARG A 374 -0.83 28.34 -10.32
CA ARG A 374 -1.66 28.98 -9.31
C ARG A 374 -2.38 27.91 -8.50
N PRO A 375 -2.73 28.19 -7.23
CA PRO A 375 -3.56 27.25 -6.46
C PRO A 375 -4.86 26.98 -7.19
N GLY A 376 -5.16 25.72 -7.46
CA GLY A 376 -6.36 25.32 -8.19
C GLY A 376 -6.30 23.89 -8.65
N ILE A 377 -7.41 23.39 -9.18
CA ILE A 377 -7.50 22.05 -9.76
C ILE A 377 -7.92 22.17 -11.21
N LEU A 378 -7.06 21.73 -12.11
CA LEU A 378 -7.35 21.54 -13.53
C LEU A 378 -7.59 20.05 -13.78
N TYR A 379 -8.78 19.69 -14.23
CA TYR A 379 -9.16 18.34 -14.59
C TYR A 379 -9.42 18.26 -16.09
N VAL A 380 -8.69 17.41 -16.80
CA VAL A 380 -8.82 17.20 -18.25
C VAL A 380 -9.32 15.79 -18.49
N THR A 381 -10.53 15.68 -19.02
CA THR A 381 -11.13 14.41 -19.44
C THR A 381 -10.89 14.19 -20.92
N GLY A 382 -10.41 13.01 -21.29
CA GLY A 382 -10.08 12.70 -22.68
C GLY A 382 -10.70 11.41 -23.21
N SER A 383 -9.96 10.74 -24.09
CA SER A 383 -10.34 9.46 -24.70
C SER A 383 -9.12 8.53 -24.79
N THR A 384 -9.36 7.24 -24.65
CA THR A 384 -8.34 6.19 -24.89
C THR A 384 -8.45 5.57 -26.28
N ARG A 385 -9.50 5.88 -27.04
CA ARG A 385 -9.80 5.23 -28.32
C ARG A 385 -9.72 6.15 -29.53
N TYR A 386 -10.06 7.42 -29.38
CA TYR A 386 -10.08 8.36 -30.49
C TYR A 386 -8.72 9.05 -30.59
N GLU A 387 -7.93 8.63 -31.56
CA GLU A 387 -6.53 9.03 -31.72
C GLU A 387 -6.28 10.54 -31.72
N PRO A 388 -7.09 11.39 -32.41
CA PRO A 388 -6.88 12.83 -32.35
C PRO A 388 -7.01 13.39 -30.90
N VAL A 389 -7.92 12.86 -30.08
CA VAL A 389 -8.04 13.27 -28.68
C VAL A 389 -6.85 12.75 -27.84
N VAL A 390 -6.35 11.54 -28.13
CA VAL A 390 -5.12 11.03 -27.46
C VAL A 390 -3.95 11.93 -27.77
N ARG A 391 -3.79 12.38 -29.02
CA ARG A 391 -2.76 13.35 -29.42
C ARG A 391 -2.93 14.70 -28.74
N LEU A 392 -4.17 15.19 -28.64
CA LEU A 392 -4.47 16.44 -27.93
C LEU A 392 -4.13 16.35 -26.45
N GLN A 393 -4.38 15.23 -25.80
CA GLN A 393 -3.96 15.00 -24.40
C GLN A 393 -2.44 15.05 -24.23
N LYS A 394 -1.68 14.46 -25.16
CA LYS A 394 -0.21 14.56 -25.19
C LYS A 394 0.25 16.00 -25.41
N ALA A 395 -0.43 16.76 -26.26
CA ALA A 395 -0.15 18.18 -26.49
C ALA A 395 -0.42 19.01 -25.23
N ILE A 396 -1.51 18.74 -24.51
CA ILE A 396 -1.82 19.41 -23.23
C ILE A 396 -0.76 19.08 -22.18
N LEU A 397 -0.36 17.81 -22.05
CA LEU A 397 0.72 17.42 -21.15
C LEU A 397 2.01 18.17 -21.47
N LEU A 398 2.41 18.18 -22.73
CA LEU A 398 3.61 18.90 -23.16
C LEU A 398 3.51 20.40 -22.84
N ARG A 399 2.34 21.00 -23.09
CA ARG A 399 2.12 22.42 -22.76
C ARG A 399 2.26 22.71 -21.26
N VAL A 400 1.72 21.84 -20.41
CA VAL A 400 1.90 21.93 -18.95
C VAL A 400 3.39 21.86 -18.59
N LEU A 401 4.13 20.91 -19.18
CA LEU A 401 5.57 20.77 -18.95
C LEU A 401 6.35 22.01 -19.39
N GLN A 402 6.05 22.59 -20.57
CA GLN A 402 6.66 23.82 -21.07
C GLN A 402 6.41 25.02 -20.14
N ILE A 403 5.19 25.16 -19.62
CA ILE A 403 4.85 26.22 -18.65
C ILE A 403 5.66 26.04 -17.37
N LEU A 404 5.77 24.82 -16.86
CA LEU A 404 6.53 24.51 -15.66
C LEU A 404 8.03 24.72 -15.86
N ASP A 405 8.57 24.38 -17.03
CA ASP A 405 9.99 24.58 -17.32
C ASP A 405 10.37 26.05 -17.42
N LYS A 406 9.50 26.90 -17.99
CA LYS A 406 9.70 28.36 -18.07
C LYS A 406 9.74 29.05 -16.71
N ARG A 407 9.15 28.47 -15.66
CA ARG A 407 9.24 29.03 -14.31
C ARG A 407 10.65 29.08 -13.76
N GLY A 408 11.56 28.30 -14.31
CA GLY A 408 12.90 28.19 -13.79
C GLY A 408 12.96 27.54 -12.39
N GLN A 409 14.11 27.68 -11.75
CA GLN A 409 14.35 27.17 -10.38
C GLN A 409 13.99 28.21 -9.32
N GLU A 410 12.78 28.75 -9.36
CA GLU A 410 12.34 29.72 -8.36
C GLU A 410 12.24 29.07 -6.98
N LYS A 411 12.99 29.60 -6.00
CA LYS A 411 13.01 29.03 -4.64
C LYS A 411 11.70 29.21 -3.87
N GLU A 412 10.78 30.05 -4.34
CA GLU A 412 9.54 30.42 -3.65
C GLU A 412 8.25 30.13 -4.43
N GLY A 413 8.31 29.42 -5.55
CA GLY A 413 7.14 29.08 -6.38
C GLY A 413 6.20 28.05 -5.75
N ILE A 414 4.96 28.02 -6.22
CA ILE A 414 3.92 27.05 -5.82
C ILE A 414 4.25 25.66 -6.38
N TRP A 415 4.06 24.62 -5.60
CA TRP A 415 4.20 23.26 -6.06
C TRP A 415 3.05 22.87 -7.00
N THR A 416 3.34 21.99 -7.93
CA THR A 416 2.36 21.41 -8.85
C THR A 416 2.33 19.90 -8.65
N ALA A 417 1.15 19.35 -8.36
CA ALA A 417 0.87 17.93 -8.35
C ALA A 417 0.26 17.55 -9.70
N LEU A 418 1.00 16.81 -10.53
CA LEU A 418 0.55 16.39 -11.86
C LEU A 418 0.21 14.89 -11.84
N PHE A 419 -1.08 14.58 -11.93
CA PHE A 419 -1.58 13.20 -11.97
C PHE A 419 -1.87 12.78 -13.40
N LEU A 420 -1.24 11.69 -13.82
CA LEU A 420 -1.39 11.07 -15.13
C LEU A 420 -2.06 9.70 -14.96
N ASP A 421 -3.38 9.66 -15.16
CA ASP A 421 -4.11 8.39 -15.15
C ASP A 421 -3.88 7.63 -16.45
N GLU A 422 -3.89 6.29 -16.39
CA GLU A 422 -3.61 5.42 -17.54
C GLU A 422 -2.39 5.91 -18.35
N PHE A 423 -1.25 6.07 -17.66
CA PHE A 423 -0.03 6.74 -18.14
C PHE A 423 0.42 6.31 -19.55
N LYS A 424 0.15 5.06 -19.93
CA LYS A 424 0.51 4.53 -21.27
C LYS A 424 -0.01 5.39 -22.43
N TYR A 425 -1.19 6.01 -22.31
CA TYR A 425 -1.76 6.86 -23.35
C TYR A 425 -1.12 8.25 -23.42
N LEU A 426 -0.43 8.65 -22.38
CA LEU A 426 0.24 9.95 -22.24
C LEU A 426 1.76 9.87 -22.48
N LEU A 427 2.29 8.65 -22.64
CA LEU A 427 3.70 8.41 -22.88
C LEU A 427 4.18 9.15 -24.14
N SER A 428 5.25 9.90 -23.98
CA SER A 428 5.98 10.60 -25.03
C SER A 428 7.43 10.79 -24.58
N PRO A 429 8.38 11.08 -25.49
CA PRO A 429 9.76 11.39 -25.10
C PRO A 429 9.83 12.53 -24.10
N ALA A 430 9.02 13.59 -24.27
CA ALA A 430 8.96 14.71 -23.34
C ALA A 430 8.48 14.31 -21.94
N ALA A 431 7.47 13.43 -21.85
CA ALA A 431 6.98 12.93 -20.58
C ALA A 431 8.05 12.12 -19.81
N LEU A 432 8.84 11.30 -20.51
CA LEU A 432 9.95 10.55 -19.90
C LEU A 432 11.09 11.46 -19.43
N GLN A 433 11.45 12.46 -20.23
CA GLN A 433 12.48 13.44 -19.85
C GLN A 433 12.04 14.25 -18.62
N ALA A 434 10.76 14.61 -18.55
CA ALA A 434 10.21 15.34 -17.41
C ALA A 434 10.39 14.58 -16.08
N LEU A 435 10.26 13.24 -16.07
CA LEU A 435 10.49 12.43 -14.86
C LEU A 435 11.86 12.67 -14.22
N GLY A 436 12.88 12.98 -15.01
CA GLY A 436 14.24 13.23 -14.49
C GLY A 436 14.48 14.65 -13.98
N VAL A 437 13.71 15.65 -14.45
CA VAL A 437 14.06 17.08 -14.23
C VAL A 437 12.96 17.92 -13.61
N ILE A 438 11.68 17.51 -13.73
CA ILE A 438 10.55 18.34 -13.35
C ILE A 438 10.43 18.59 -11.83
N ALA A 439 11.05 17.72 -11.03
CA ALA A 439 11.12 17.91 -9.57
C ALA A 439 11.83 19.21 -9.19
N ASP A 440 12.86 19.61 -9.96
CA ASP A 440 13.60 20.87 -9.76
C ASP A 440 12.74 22.10 -10.10
N ARG A 441 11.64 21.89 -10.85
CA ARG A 441 10.63 22.91 -11.19
C ARG A 441 9.43 22.92 -10.22
N ARG A 442 9.60 22.32 -9.03
CA ARG A 442 8.53 22.17 -8.04
C ARG A 442 7.29 21.47 -8.59
N CYS A 443 7.50 20.44 -9.36
CA CYS A 443 6.43 19.56 -9.81
C CYS A 443 6.72 18.13 -9.36
N HIS A 444 5.73 17.49 -8.78
CA HIS A 444 5.77 16.06 -8.52
C HIS A 444 4.70 15.34 -9.33
N LEU A 445 5.08 14.19 -9.85
CA LEU A 445 4.23 13.38 -10.71
C LEU A 445 3.60 12.25 -9.90
N LEU A 446 2.34 11.98 -10.18
CA LEU A 446 1.65 10.77 -9.74
C LEU A 446 1.25 10.01 -11.00
N LEU A 447 1.91 8.88 -11.25
CA LEU A 447 1.72 8.08 -12.46
C LEU A 447 0.87 6.86 -12.13
N ALA A 448 -0.28 6.70 -12.78
CA ALA A 448 -1.13 5.52 -12.60
C ALA A 448 -1.10 4.63 -13.85
N HIS A 449 -0.88 3.33 -13.66
CA HIS A 449 -0.95 2.32 -14.70
C HIS A 449 -1.42 0.98 -14.13
N GLN A 450 -1.69 -0.03 -14.98
CA GLN A 450 -2.31 -1.27 -14.52
C GLN A 450 -1.30 -2.37 -14.23
N SER A 451 -0.24 -2.45 -15.02
CA SER A 451 0.80 -3.46 -14.91
C SER A 451 2.11 -2.97 -15.52
N LEU A 452 3.20 -3.71 -15.34
CA LEU A 452 4.44 -3.46 -16.06
C LEU A 452 4.27 -3.60 -17.58
N GLY A 453 3.32 -4.43 -18.03
CA GLY A 453 2.97 -4.57 -19.43
C GLY A 453 2.56 -3.25 -20.07
N ASP A 454 1.86 -2.37 -19.34
CA ASP A 454 1.49 -1.04 -19.83
C ASP A 454 2.69 -0.13 -20.14
N LEU A 455 3.81 -0.33 -19.44
CA LEU A 455 5.05 0.41 -19.68
C LEU A 455 5.85 -0.17 -20.85
N ARG A 456 5.59 -1.43 -21.23
CA ARG A 456 6.22 -2.15 -22.34
C ARG A 456 5.48 -1.98 -23.66
N ASP A 457 4.15 -1.84 -23.59
CA ASP A 457 3.26 -1.66 -24.74
C ASP A 457 3.26 -0.20 -25.22
N THR A 458 4.41 0.24 -25.74
CA THR A 458 4.60 1.62 -26.18
C THR A 458 5.44 1.69 -27.46
N THR A 459 5.39 2.84 -28.13
CA THR A 459 6.25 3.11 -29.31
C THR A 459 7.69 3.45 -28.91
N LEU A 460 7.95 3.64 -27.62
CA LEU A 460 9.26 3.93 -27.06
C LEU A 460 9.96 2.64 -26.62
N PRO A 461 11.31 2.61 -26.51
CA PRO A 461 12.00 1.44 -25.99
C PRO A 461 11.53 1.07 -24.59
N ALA A 462 10.95 -0.13 -24.42
CA ALA A 462 10.36 -0.59 -23.16
C ALA A 462 11.32 -0.45 -21.96
N SER A 463 12.60 -0.81 -22.14
CA SER A 463 13.62 -0.68 -21.08
C SER A 463 13.86 0.76 -20.63
N ALA A 464 13.75 1.72 -21.55
CA ALA A 464 13.89 3.14 -21.23
C ALA A 464 12.67 3.65 -20.44
N VAL A 465 11.46 3.22 -20.83
CA VAL A 465 10.22 3.60 -20.14
C VAL A 465 10.19 3.00 -18.72
N GLU A 466 10.39 1.69 -18.61
CA GLU A 466 10.47 1.02 -17.30
C GLU A 466 11.55 1.65 -16.42
N GLY A 467 12.77 1.80 -16.94
CA GLY A 467 13.89 2.39 -16.21
C GLY A 467 13.57 3.79 -15.71
N ALA A 468 12.99 4.65 -16.56
CA ALA A 468 12.64 6.01 -16.17
C ALA A 468 11.56 6.04 -15.06
N VAL A 469 10.49 5.25 -15.19
CA VAL A 469 9.39 5.22 -14.20
C VAL A 469 9.87 4.60 -12.89
N LEU A 470 10.48 3.42 -12.93
CA LEU A 470 10.86 2.66 -11.74
C LEU A 470 11.93 3.37 -10.90
N VAL A 471 12.86 4.08 -11.55
CA VAL A 471 13.95 4.79 -10.85
C VAL A 471 13.48 6.13 -10.30
N ASN A 472 12.71 6.91 -11.06
CA ASN A 472 12.34 8.26 -10.65
C ASN A 472 11.14 8.29 -9.68
N CYS A 473 10.24 7.30 -9.71
CA CYS A 473 9.13 7.21 -8.77
C CYS A 473 9.57 6.58 -7.45
N ALA A 474 10.00 7.45 -6.52
CA ALA A 474 10.53 7.02 -5.23
C ALA A 474 9.47 6.42 -4.30
N LEU A 475 8.22 6.84 -4.44
CA LEU A 475 7.09 6.36 -3.65
C LEU A 475 6.17 5.53 -4.54
N LYS A 476 5.68 4.40 -4.01
CA LYS A 476 4.82 3.50 -4.75
C LYS A 476 3.61 3.09 -3.94
N LEU A 477 2.46 3.03 -4.60
CA LEU A 477 1.23 2.41 -4.11
C LEU A 477 0.93 1.19 -4.98
N LEU A 478 1.20 0.01 -4.43
CA LEU A 478 1.01 -1.26 -5.11
C LEU A 478 -0.37 -1.81 -4.73
N PHE A 479 -1.32 -1.64 -5.61
CA PHE A 479 -2.67 -2.19 -5.46
C PHE A 479 -2.70 -3.62 -6.00
N ARG A 480 -3.82 -4.32 -5.75
CA ARG A 480 -4.02 -5.67 -6.27
C ARG A 480 -3.69 -5.76 -7.76
N THR A 481 -2.88 -6.74 -8.12
CA THR A 481 -2.57 -7.12 -9.52
C THR A 481 -2.95 -8.57 -9.78
N ASN A 482 -3.36 -8.89 -11.01
CA ASN A 482 -3.59 -10.26 -11.46
C ASN A 482 -2.47 -10.74 -12.40
N ASP A 483 -1.56 -9.85 -12.77
CA ASP A 483 -0.42 -10.16 -13.63
C ASP A 483 0.72 -10.75 -12.78
N PRO A 484 1.14 -12.02 -13.02
CA PRO A 484 2.18 -12.68 -12.24
C PRO A 484 3.54 -11.96 -12.32
N ASP A 485 3.92 -11.43 -13.50
CA ASP A 485 5.18 -10.74 -13.68
C ASP A 485 5.22 -9.46 -12.85
N THR A 486 4.13 -8.70 -12.86
CA THR A 486 3.96 -7.51 -12.02
C THR A 486 3.99 -7.89 -10.53
N ALA A 487 3.29 -8.95 -10.11
CA ALA A 487 3.29 -9.40 -8.71
C ALA A 487 4.69 -9.81 -8.24
N THR A 488 5.45 -10.52 -9.08
CA THR A 488 6.83 -10.91 -8.78
C THR A 488 7.74 -9.68 -8.63
N TRP A 489 7.59 -8.69 -9.51
CA TRP A 489 8.32 -7.44 -9.42
C TRP A 489 7.94 -6.66 -8.15
N GLU A 490 6.65 -6.52 -7.85
CA GLU A 490 6.15 -5.84 -6.66
C GLU A 490 6.68 -6.48 -5.37
N ALA A 491 6.70 -7.83 -5.28
CA ALA A 491 7.26 -8.55 -4.15
C ALA A 491 8.75 -8.24 -3.95
N ARG A 492 9.53 -8.14 -5.05
CA ARG A 492 10.95 -7.74 -5.00
C ARG A 492 11.14 -6.30 -4.55
N VAL A 493 10.29 -5.39 -5.01
CA VAL A 493 10.30 -3.97 -4.61
C VAL A 493 9.98 -3.80 -3.13
N CYS A 494 9.11 -4.62 -2.56
CA CYS A 494 8.82 -4.65 -1.13
C CYS A 494 10.03 -5.13 -0.30
N GLY A 495 10.99 -5.84 -0.91
CA GLY A 495 12.17 -6.34 -0.24
C GLY A 495 11.93 -7.61 0.57
N THR A 496 12.98 -8.08 1.23
CA THR A 496 12.99 -9.34 1.98
C THR A 496 13.47 -9.13 3.40
N VAL A 497 13.04 -10.01 4.29
CA VAL A 497 13.57 -10.13 5.66
C VAL A 497 14.27 -11.48 5.82
N PRO A 498 15.41 -11.55 6.55
CA PRO A 498 16.03 -12.82 6.88
C PRO A 498 15.14 -13.60 7.84
N VAL A 499 14.91 -14.87 7.54
CA VAL A 499 14.14 -15.80 8.38
C VAL A 499 14.99 -17.02 8.66
N HIS A 500 15.10 -17.39 9.93
CA HIS A 500 15.74 -18.64 10.30
C HIS A 500 14.73 -19.79 10.21
N THR A 501 14.91 -20.66 9.24
CA THR A 501 14.12 -21.88 9.08
C THR A 501 14.82 -23.07 9.68
N GLU A 502 14.19 -23.74 10.63
CA GLU A 502 14.65 -25.01 11.16
C GLU A 502 14.21 -26.13 10.22
N VAL A 503 15.19 -26.85 9.65
CA VAL A 503 14.92 -28.03 8.83
C VAL A 503 15.02 -29.26 9.74
N THR A 504 13.87 -29.76 10.26
CA THR A 504 13.81 -31.02 10.97
C THR A 504 13.56 -32.16 9.97
N GLN A 505 14.53 -33.04 9.78
CA GLN A 505 14.29 -34.32 9.10
C GLN A 505 13.56 -35.26 10.06
N LYS A 506 12.26 -35.47 9.88
CA LYS A 506 11.51 -36.52 10.55
C LYS A 506 11.82 -37.85 9.88
N THR A 507 12.75 -38.63 10.44
CA THR A 507 12.95 -40.02 10.07
C THR A 507 12.02 -40.87 10.94
N ILE A 508 11.08 -41.55 10.33
CA ILE A 508 9.98 -42.31 11.00
C ILE A 508 10.49 -43.48 11.88
N PHE A 509 11.76 -43.86 11.81
CA PHE A 509 12.27 -45.06 12.45
C PHE A 509 13.65 -44.98 13.14
N LYS A 510 14.14 -43.78 13.53
CA LYS A 510 15.36 -43.69 14.34
C LYS A 510 15.17 -42.76 15.53
N PHE A 511 15.21 -43.35 16.73
CA PHE A 511 15.30 -42.72 18.03
C PHE A 511 16.71 -42.09 18.29
N HIS A 512 17.24 -41.35 17.33
CA HIS A 512 18.50 -40.65 17.56
C HIS A 512 18.42 -39.26 16.94
N ASN A 513 18.65 -38.29 17.80
CA ASN A 513 19.00 -36.88 17.56
C ASN A 513 18.65 -36.37 16.14
N ALA A 514 17.51 -35.72 16.04
CA ALA A 514 17.26 -34.83 14.92
C ALA A 514 18.22 -33.63 15.09
N GLU A 515 19.37 -33.68 14.44
CA GLU A 515 20.18 -32.48 14.25
C GLU A 515 19.37 -31.54 13.36
N GLY A 516 18.73 -30.56 13.97
CA GLY A 516 18.09 -29.47 13.29
C GLY A 516 19.18 -28.59 12.69
N SER A 517 19.28 -28.53 11.37
CA SER A 517 20.11 -27.52 10.74
C SER A 517 19.30 -26.21 10.60
N TRP A 518 19.81 -25.13 11.14
CA TRP A 518 19.29 -23.79 10.92
C TRP A 518 19.76 -23.31 9.57
N ARG A 519 18.80 -22.96 8.71
CA ARG A 519 19.10 -22.35 7.43
C ARG A 519 18.51 -20.94 7.42
N GLU A 520 19.36 -19.97 7.19
CA GLU A 520 18.94 -18.61 6.92
C GLU A 520 18.35 -18.56 5.50
N SER A 521 17.13 -18.11 5.37
CA SER A 521 16.45 -17.88 4.09
C SER A 521 15.87 -16.47 4.07
N ALA A 522 15.89 -15.83 2.91
CA ALA A 522 15.23 -14.55 2.72
C ALA A 522 13.74 -14.80 2.38
N ARG A 523 12.83 -14.17 3.13
CA ARG A 523 11.40 -14.19 2.85
C ARG A 523 10.95 -12.79 2.39
N PRO A 524 10.14 -12.67 1.30
CA PRO A 524 9.54 -11.39 0.93
C PRO A 524 8.70 -10.82 2.09
N ILE A 525 8.75 -9.49 2.29
CA ILE A 525 7.90 -8.79 3.27
C ILE A 525 6.42 -8.97 2.88
N PHE A 526 6.14 -8.81 1.58
CA PHE A 526 4.85 -9.14 0.97
C PHE A 526 5.13 -10.08 -0.20
N ASP A 527 4.57 -11.27 -0.16
CA ASP A 527 4.72 -12.25 -1.23
C ASP A 527 3.69 -12.01 -2.36
N GLU A 528 3.89 -12.67 -3.48
CA GLU A 528 3.06 -12.56 -4.67
C GLU A 528 1.59 -12.91 -4.38
N ASN A 529 1.33 -13.89 -3.51
CA ASN A 529 -0.03 -14.32 -3.17
C ASN A 529 -0.78 -13.21 -2.40
N ILE A 530 -0.09 -12.50 -1.51
CA ILE A 530 -0.65 -11.36 -0.78
C ILE A 530 -1.00 -10.25 -1.75
N LEU A 531 -0.08 -9.90 -2.67
CA LEU A 531 -0.27 -8.84 -3.66
C LEU A 531 -1.43 -9.13 -4.61
N GLN A 532 -1.55 -10.38 -5.08
CA GLN A 532 -2.66 -10.84 -5.92
C GLN A 532 -4.00 -10.94 -5.17
N SER A 533 -3.96 -11.03 -3.85
CA SER A 533 -5.14 -11.21 -3.00
C SER A 533 -5.54 -9.96 -2.22
N LEU A 534 -4.87 -8.82 -2.43
CA LEU A 534 -5.22 -7.57 -1.75
C LEU A 534 -6.70 -7.22 -1.96
N PRO A 535 -7.41 -6.84 -0.89
CA PRO A 535 -8.80 -6.42 -1.01
C PRO A 535 -8.89 -5.09 -1.78
N PRO A 536 -10.04 -4.79 -2.40
CA PRO A 536 -10.27 -3.49 -3.01
C PRO A 536 -9.97 -2.34 -2.04
N PHE A 537 -9.44 -1.24 -2.56
CA PHE A 537 -9.10 -0.03 -1.79
C PHE A 537 -7.96 -0.23 -0.78
N CYS A 538 -7.19 -1.30 -0.90
CA CYS A 538 -5.96 -1.53 -0.15
C CYS A 538 -4.77 -1.56 -1.09
N ALA A 539 -3.64 -1.00 -0.64
CA ALA A 539 -2.36 -1.05 -1.35
C ALA A 539 -1.22 -1.29 -0.37
N ILE A 540 -0.06 -1.64 -0.91
CA ILE A 540 1.20 -1.61 -0.16
C ILE A 540 1.89 -0.29 -0.47
N LEU A 541 2.17 0.50 0.56
CA LEU A 541 2.98 1.71 0.47
C LEU A 541 4.45 1.35 0.56
N VAL A 542 5.22 1.74 -0.46
CA VAL A 542 6.68 1.53 -0.56
C VAL A 542 7.39 2.87 -0.72
N GLY A 543 8.61 2.98 -0.21
CA GLY A 543 9.46 4.16 -0.33
C GLY A 543 9.39 5.15 0.84
N ALA A 544 8.42 5.00 1.74
CA ALA A 544 8.26 5.85 2.93
C ALA A 544 8.69 5.12 4.24
N GLY A 545 9.70 4.28 4.17
CA GLY A 545 10.17 3.42 5.27
C GLY A 545 9.94 1.95 4.95
N VAL A 546 9.68 1.14 5.98
CA VAL A 546 9.36 -0.28 5.77
C VAL A 546 8.03 -0.39 5.02
N PRO A 547 7.95 -1.20 3.95
CA PRO A 547 6.71 -1.40 3.23
C PRO A 547 5.57 -1.82 4.15
N GLN A 548 4.40 -1.22 3.98
CA GLN A 548 3.25 -1.47 4.84
C GLN A 548 1.94 -1.41 4.06
N LYS A 549 0.98 -2.24 4.46
CA LYS A 549 -0.36 -2.23 3.90
C LYS A 549 -1.10 -0.98 4.37
N VAL A 550 -1.74 -0.30 3.44
CA VAL A 550 -2.59 0.86 3.69
C VAL A 550 -3.96 0.66 3.06
N ARG A 551 -4.99 1.10 3.76
CA ARG A 551 -6.37 1.08 3.31
C ARG A 551 -6.85 2.51 3.09
N PHE A 552 -7.51 2.75 1.96
CA PHE A 552 -8.06 4.04 1.57
C PHE A 552 -9.51 4.19 1.99
N GLY A 553 -9.90 5.40 2.38
CA GLY A 553 -11.27 5.79 2.67
C GLY A 553 -11.90 6.55 1.52
N PHE A 554 -13.20 6.86 1.63
CA PHE A 554 -13.95 7.58 0.62
C PHE A 554 -14.04 9.06 0.99
N LEU A 555 -13.51 9.92 0.10
CA LEU A 555 -13.68 11.35 0.21
C LEU A 555 -15.15 11.75 -0.08
N PRO A 556 -15.63 12.85 0.52
CA PRO A 556 -16.92 13.42 0.17
C PRO A 556 -17.01 13.72 -1.33
N VAL A 557 -18.15 13.36 -1.93
CA VAL A 557 -18.45 13.57 -3.35
C VAL A 557 -19.30 14.83 -3.48
N GLY A 558 -18.90 15.72 -4.39
CA GLY A 558 -19.68 16.91 -4.74
C GLY A 558 -20.63 16.67 -5.91
N GLU A 559 -21.26 17.75 -6.34
CA GLU A 559 -22.02 17.76 -7.59
C GLU A 559 -21.09 17.49 -8.79
N ARG A 560 -21.66 16.93 -9.85
CA ARG A 560 -20.90 16.66 -11.07
C ARG A 560 -20.57 18.00 -11.74
N PRO A 561 -19.29 18.34 -11.91
CA PRO A 561 -18.91 19.59 -12.55
C PRO A 561 -19.24 19.55 -14.05
N THR A 562 -19.54 20.72 -14.60
CA THR A 562 -19.72 20.92 -16.04
C THR A 562 -18.48 21.59 -16.63
N PRO A 563 -18.13 21.26 -17.89
CA PRO A 563 -17.05 21.95 -18.58
C PRO A 563 -17.33 23.46 -18.70
N VAL A 564 -16.27 24.25 -18.61
CA VAL A 564 -16.36 25.71 -18.76
C VAL A 564 -16.32 26.04 -20.26
N PRO A 565 -17.39 26.53 -20.88
CA PRO A 565 -17.36 26.92 -22.29
C PRO A 565 -16.48 28.18 -22.47
N ALA A 566 -15.81 28.25 -23.60
CA ALA A 566 -15.13 29.50 -23.96
C ALA A 566 -16.14 30.66 -24.11
N PRO A 567 -15.75 31.89 -23.82
CA PRO A 567 -16.58 33.05 -24.09
C PRO A 567 -17.02 33.06 -25.58
N ILE A 568 -18.32 33.23 -25.80
CA ILE A 568 -18.83 33.38 -27.16
C ILE A 568 -18.26 34.68 -27.71
N GLN A 569 -17.39 34.61 -28.70
CA GLN A 569 -16.99 35.78 -29.45
C GLN A 569 -18.22 36.31 -30.17
N SER A 570 -18.69 37.49 -29.81
CA SER A 570 -19.69 38.20 -30.60
C SER A 570 -19.15 38.32 -32.03
N PRO A 571 -19.92 37.98 -33.07
CA PRO A 571 -19.43 38.12 -34.43
C PRO A 571 -18.96 39.55 -34.62
N THR A 572 -17.68 39.71 -34.94
CA THR A 572 -17.12 40.99 -35.29
C THR A 572 -17.90 41.48 -36.52
N ASN A 573 -18.54 42.66 -36.39
CA ASN A 573 -19.31 43.30 -37.47
C ASN A 573 -18.46 43.59 -38.72
N GLN A 574 -18.03 42.57 -39.44
CA GLN A 574 -17.28 42.67 -40.69
C GLN A 574 -17.94 42.00 -41.91
N GLU A 575 -19.20 41.54 -41.76
CA GLU A 575 -19.99 41.10 -42.90
C GLU A 575 -21.25 41.95 -43.10
N LEU A 576 -21.12 43.26 -43.08
CA LEU A 576 -22.13 44.21 -43.59
C LEU A 576 -21.39 45.40 -44.24
N ILE A 577 -20.74 45.15 -45.36
CA ILE A 577 -20.61 46.15 -46.47
C ILE A 577 -20.38 45.37 -47.77
#